data_048883cc038649802dd0068b10badcda
#
_entry.id   048883cc038649802dd0068b10badcda
#
_cell.length_a   1.000
_cell.length_b   1.000
_cell.length_c   1.000
_cell.angle_alpha   90.00
_cell.angle_beta   90.00
_cell.angle_gamma   90.00
#
_symmetry.space_group_name_H-M   'P 1'
#
loop_
_entity.id
_entity.type
_entity.pdbx_description
1 polymer ?
#
loop_
_entity_poly.entity_id
_entity_poly.type
_entity_poly.pdbx_seq_one_letter_code
_entity_poly.pdbx_strand_id
1 'polypeptide(L)'
;LVDVFGGMQDLNHHLIRCVGDPRERFSEDALRILRAVRFSAQLDFPIEPDTAKAVKELAPNLKNISAESIQTELVKLLTSPHPERIQDACELGITKVVLPEWDAMVGVKQNTIHHKYDVAEHTLHTLKHVKRDKYLRLTMLFHDMGKPAMKTTDEKGNDHFKGHALESEKIARTVLKRLKFDNETIRIVTKLVCYHDYRMEATPANVRRAMNRIGVELFPYYLAVRLADAKSQSTYMRREKIENIVEIRNLYKQILMENQCVSLR
;
A
#
# COMPACT_ATOMS: atom_id res chain seq x y z
N LEU A 1 -34.83 9.33 16.73
CA LEU A 1 -33.90 8.18 16.57
C LEU A 1 -33.91 7.38 17.87
N VAL A 2 -34.24 6.10 17.83
CA VAL A 2 -34.12 5.19 18.99
C VAL A 2 -32.78 4.48 18.87
N ASP A 3 -31.87 4.72 19.80
CA ASP A 3 -30.54 4.09 19.84
C ASP A 3 -30.54 2.96 20.88
N VAL A 4 -30.92 1.76 20.45
CA VAL A 4 -31.03 0.59 21.33
C VAL A 4 -29.66 0.00 21.71
N PHE A 5 -28.61 0.32 20.95
CA PHE A 5 -27.29 -0.29 21.11
C PHE A 5 -26.19 0.68 21.55
N GLY A 6 -26.55 1.94 21.88
CA GLY A 6 -25.57 2.92 22.34
C GLY A 6 -24.64 3.45 21.25
N GLY A 7 -25.01 3.35 19.96
CA GLY A 7 -24.20 3.80 18.84
C GLY A 7 -23.92 5.31 18.85
N MET A 8 -24.82 6.12 19.41
CA MET A 8 -24.58 7.56 19.60
C MET A 8 -23.47 7.82 20.62
N GLN A 9 -23.40 7.01 21.69
CA GLN A 9 -22.30 7.11 22.65
C GLN A 9 -20.98 6.69 22.03
N ASP A 10 -20.96 5.60 21.26
CA ASP A 10 -19.75 5.14 20.56
C ASP A 10 -19.25 6.18 19.53
N LEU A 11 -20.16 6.85 18.82
CA LEU A 11 -19.82 7.97 17.93
C LEU A 11 -19.20 9.14 18.71
N ASN A 12 -19.79 9.52 19.84
CA ASN A 12 -19.26 10.61 20.68
C ASN A 12 -17.90 10.27 21.30
N HIS A 13 -17.66 8.99 21.60
CA HIS A 13 -16.38 8.50 22.13
C HIS A 13 -15.39 8.13 21.02
N HIS A 14 -15.73 8.33 19.73
CA HIS A 14 -14.92 7.95 18.58
C HIS A 14 -14.48 6.49 18.64
N LEU A 15 -15.42 5.54 18.78
CA LEU A 15 -15.13 4.14 19.05
C LEU A 15 -15.83 3.22 18.02
N ILE A 16 -15.13 2.21 17.53
CA ILE A 16 -15.71 1.13 16.74
C ILE A 16 -16.03 -0.05 17.66
N ARG A 17 -17.31 -0.31 17.88
CA ARG A 17 -17.80 -1.41 18.69
C ARG A 17 -18.70 -2.33 17.87
N CYS A 18 -18.61 -3.63 18.11
CA CYS A 18 -19.54 -4.60 17.54
C CYS A 18 -20.90 -4.48 18.23
N VAL A 19 -21.97 -4.48 17.45
CA VAL A 19 -23.34 -4.52 17.97
C VAL A 19 -23.67 -5.92 18.47
N GLY A 20 -24.05 -6.06 19.75
CA GLY A 20 -24.28 -7.35 20.40
C GLY A 20 -23.00 -8.06 20.83
N ASP A 21 -23.05 -9.36 21.03
CA ASP A 21 -21.83 -10.15 21.36
C ASP A 21 -20.91 -10.26 20.15
N PRO A 22 -19.68 -9.76 20.21
CA PRO A 22 -18.80 -9.75 19.07
C PRO A 22 -18.38 -11.16 18.62
N ARG A 23 -18.30 -12.15 19.53
CA ARG A 23 -17.94 -13.53 19.18
C ARG A 23 -19.05 -14.21 18.40
N GLU A 24 -20.30 -14.02 18.81
CA GLU A 24 -21.47 -14.52 18.07
C GLU A 24 -21.52 -13.86 16.68
N ARG A 25 -21.44 -12.53 16.64
CA ARG A 25 -21.55 -11.75 15.38
C ARG A 25 -20.46 -12.07 14.37
N PHE A 26 -19.22 -12.27 14.81
CA PHE A 26 -18.11 -12.63 13.92
C PHE A 26 -18.12 -14.10 13.52
N SER A 27 -18.73 -14.98 14.34
CA SER A 27 -18.96 -16.38 13.97
C SER A 27 -20.04 -16.52 12.93
N GLU A 28 -21.11 -15.70 12.98
CA GLU A 28 -22.17 -15.66 11.97
C GLU A 28 -21.64 -15.19 10.60
N ASP A 29 -20.80 -14.13 10.61
CA ASP A 29 -20.22 -13.53 9.39
C ASP A 29 -18.85 -12.93 9.69
N ALA A 30 -17.81 -13.68 9.34
CA ALA A 30 -16.44 -13.27 9.56
C ALA A 30 -16.03 -12.02 8.71
N LEU A 31 -16.77 -11.66 7.65
CA LEU A 31 -16.51 -10.42 6.91
C LEU A 31 -16.62 -9.19 7.80
N ARG A 32 -17.42 -9.23 8.86
CA ARG A 32 -17.55 -8.16 9.85
C ARG A 32 -16.21 -7.83 10.52
N ILE A 33 -15.28 -8.78 10.63
CA ILE A 33 -13.91 -8.60 11.12
C ILE A 33 -13.16 -7.58 10.23
N LEU A 34 -13.18 -7.78 8.91
CA LEU A 34 -12.56 -6.85 7.96
C LEU A 34 -13.25 -5.48 7.97
N ARG A 35 -14.57 -5.47 8.12
CA ARG A 35 -15.35 -4.22 8.19
C ARG A 35 -15.00 -3.40 9.43
N ALA A 36 -14.72 -4.02 10.58
CA ALA A 36 -14.31 -3.33 11.79
C ALA A 36 -13.01 -2.52 11.57
N VAL A 37 -11.98 -3.14 11.00
CA VAL A 37 -10.70 -2.46 10.68
C VAL A 37 -10.90 -1.41 9.58
N ARG A 38 -11.70 -1.70 8.57
CA ARG A 38 -12.01 -0.71 7.53
C ARG A 38 -12.72 0.52 8.11
N PHE A 39 -13.71 0.35 8.97
CA PHE A 39 -14.37 1.49 9.62
C PHE A 39 -13.40 2.28 10.51
N SER A 40 -12.53 1.59 11.25
CA SER A 40 -11.45 2.22 12.00
C SER A 40 -10.58 3.10 11.08
N ALA A 41 -10.21 2.61 9.90
CA ALA A 41 -9.42 3.35 8.92
C ALA A 41 -10.20 4.51 8.26
N GLN A 42 -11.50 4.40 8.09
CA GLN A 42 -12.33 5.44 7.48
C GLN A 42 -12.64 6.58 8.43
N LEU A 43 -12.83 6.30 9.72
CA LEU A 43 -13.28 7.25 10.72
C LEU A 43 -12.17 7.72 11.68
N ASP A 44 -10.99 7.08 11.63
CA ASP A 44 -9.89 7.24 12.61
C ASP A 44 -10.34 6.92 14.05
N PHE A 45 -11.21 5.94 14.21
CA PHE A 45 -11.71 5.50 15.50
C PHE A 45 -11.01 4.21 15.91
N PRO A 46 -10.47 4.08 17.13
CA PRO A 46 -9.95 2.81 17.63
C PRO A 46 -11.07 1.77 17.75
N ILE A 47 -10.69 0.50 17.63
CA ILE A 47 -11.60 -0.63 17.88
C ILE A 47 -11.68 -0.86 19.39
N GLU A 48 -12.90 -1.00 19.90
CA GLU A 48 -13.18 -1.27 21.31
C GLU A 48 -12.46 -2.56 21.76
N PRO A 49 -11.89 -2.61 22.98
CA PRO A 49 -11.02 -3.70 23.41
C PRO A 49 -11.63 -5.10 23.34
N ASP A 50 -12.90 -5.30 23.73
CA ASP A 50 -13.52 -6.64 23.65
C ASP A 50 -13.85 -7.02 22.20
N THR A 51 -14.27 -6.07 21.40
CA THR A 51 -14.42 -6.22 19.94
C THR A 51 -13.07 -6.60 19.30
N ALA A 52 -11.97 -5.92 19.64
CA ALA A 52 -10.63 -6.23 19.14
C ALA A 52 -10.16 -7.63 19.56
N LYS A 53 -10.45 -8.03 20.79
CA LYS A 53 -10.14 -9.37 21.30
C LYS A 53 -10.88 -10.45 20.49
N ALA A 54 -12.19 -10.26 20.26
CA ALA A 54 -12.99 -11.17 19.45
C ALA A 54 -12.51 -11.23 17.99
N VAL A 55 -12.12 -10.09 17.41
CA VAL A 55 -11.48 -10.04 16.08
C VAL A 55 -10.24 -10.94 16.06
N LYS A 56 -9.35 -10.81 17.04
CA LYS A 56 -8.11 -11.60 17.12
C LYS A 56 -8.38 -13.11 17.28
N GLU A 57 -9.37 -13.46 18.11
CA GLU A 57 -9.77 -14.85 18.35
C GLU A 57 -10.35 -15.50 17.07
N LEU A 58 -11.14 -14.74 16.30
CA LEU A 58 -11.92 -15.24 15.16
C LEU A 58 -11.35 -14.88 13.78
N ALA A 59 -10.23 -14.17 13.71
CA ALA A 59 -9.53 -13.86 12.45
C ALA A 59 -9.29 -15.11 11.57
N PRO A 60 -8.97 -16.32 12.11
CA PRO A 60 -8.83 -17.53 11.30
C PRO A 60 -10.07 -17.90 10.46
N ASN A 61 -11.27 -17.45 10.84
CA ASN A 61 -12.50 -17.70 10.10
C ASN A 61 -12.56 -16.94 8.77
N LEU A 62 -11.69 -15.93 8.57
CA LEU A 62 -11.56 -15.21 7.30
C LEU A 62 -11.18 -16.12 6.11
N LYS A 63 -10.63 -17.31 6.37
CA LYS A 63 -10.37 -18.34 5.34
C LYS A 63 -11.66 -18.78 4.60
N ASN A 64 -12.82 -18.61 5.22
CA ASN A 64 -14.12 -18.99 4.66
C ASN A 64 -14.77 -17.84 3.86
N ILE A 65 -14.17 -16.65 3.84
CA ILE A 65 -14.71 -15.49 3.13
C ILE A 65 -14.22 -15.49 1.68
N SER A 66 -15.10 -15.10 0.75
CA SER A 66 -14.75 -15.02 -0.67
C SER A 66 -13.63 -14.00 -0.93
N ALA A 67 -12.79 -14.32 -1.90
CA ALA A 67 -11.68 -13.43 -2.30
C ALA A 67 -12.17 -12.05 -2.73
N GLU A 68 -13.31 -11.97 -3.39
CA GLU A 68 -13.94 -10.73 -3.86
C GLU A 68 -14.40 -9.84 -2.68
N SER A 69 -14.91 -10.47 -1.62
CA SER A 69 -15.30 -9.75 -0.41
C SER A 69 -14.07 -9.20 0.33
N ILE A 70 -13.02 -10.01 0.45
CA ILE A 70 -11.74 -9.58 1.02
C ILE A 70 -11.14 -8.43 0.20
N GLN A 71 -11.08 -8.59 -1.14
CA GLN A 71 -10.62 -7.53 -2.06
C GLN A 71 -11.36 -6.22 -1.82
N THR A 72 -12.69 -6.27 -1.75
CA THR A 72 -13.53 -5.08 -1.59
C THR A 72 -13.20 -4.33 -0.28
N GLU A 73 -13.09 -5.04 0.83
CA GLU A 73 -12.79 -4.42 2.12
C GLU A 73 -11.33 -3.92 2.18
N LEU A 74 -10.37 -4.66 1.61
CA LEU A 74 -8.98 -4.25 1.51
C LEU A 74 -8.84 -2.94 0.70
N VAL A 75 -9.47 -2.84 -0.46
CA VAL A 75 -9.44 -1.62 -1.28
C VAL A 75 -10.03 -0.44 -0.52
N LYS A 76 -11.17 -0.62 0.16
CA LYS A 76 -11.80 0.44 0.96
C LYS A 76 -10.92 0.88 2.14
N LEU A 77 -10.21 -0.05 2.78
CA LEU A 77 -9.24 0.27 3.83
C LEU A 77 -8.08 1.09 3.26
N LEU A 78 -7.45 0.61 2.19
CA LEU A 78 -6.30 1.27 1.58
C LEU A 78 -6.63 2.67 1.01
N THR A 79 -7.83 2.85 0.45
CA THR A 79 -8.27 4.14 -0.09
C THR A 79 -8.92 5.06 0.95
N SER A 80 -8.95 4.64 2.22
CA SER A 80 -9.42 5.45 3.33
C SER A 80 -8.47 6.62 3.67
N PRO A 81 -8.87 7.54 4.55
CA PRO A 81 -7.98 8.57 5.11
C PRO A 81 -6.77 7.99 5.86
N HIS A 82 -6.95 6.83 6.51
CA HIS A 82 -5.97 6.20 7.41
C HIS A 82 -5.57 4.79 6.94
N PRO A 83 -4.91 4.65 5.76
CA PRO A 83 -4.50 3.35 5.22
C PRO A 83 -3.46 2.64 6.11
N GLU A 84 -2.77 3.39 6.98
CA GLU A 84 -1.83 2.86 7.97
C GLU A 84 -2.49 1.92 8.99
N ARG A 85 -3.83 1.95 9.11
CA ARG A 85 -4.61 1.00 9.92
C ARG A 85 -4.52 -0.45 9.43
N ILE A 86 -3.88 -0.71 8.28
CA ILE A 86 -3.49 -2.07 7.90
C ILE A 86 -2.54 -2.69 8.94
N GLN A 87 -1.81 -1.87 9.69
CA GLN A 87 -1.02 -2.33 10.83
C GLN A 87 -1.90 -2.91 11.94
N ASP A 88 -3.06 -2.29 12.21
CA ASP A 88 -4.03 -2.83 13.19
C ASP A 88 -4.53 -4.21 12.71
N ALA A 89 -4.76 -4.37 11.40
CA ALA A 89 -5.11 -5.69 10.83
C ALA A 89 -4.00 -6.74 11.06
N CYS A 90 -2.74 -6.34 11.02
CA CYS A 90 -1.61 -7.22 11.31
C CYS A 90 -1.58 -7.61 12.80
N GLU A 91 -1.70 -6.65 13.70
CA GLU A 91 -1.69 -6.87 15.15
C GLU A 91 -2.86 -7.75 15.63
N LEU A 92 -3.99 -7.65 14.94
CA LEU A 92 -5.18 -8.47 15.17
C LEU A 92 -5.14 -9.83 14.45
N GLY A 93 -4.08 -10.15 13.73
CA GLY A 93 -3.88 -11.45 13.07
C GLY A 93 -4.67 -11.63 11.77
N ILE A 94 -5.32 -10.58 11.28
CA ILE A 94 -6.10 -10.59 10.03
C ILE A 94 -5.19 -10.82 8.82
N THR A 95 -4.05 -10.11 8.74
CA THR A 95 -3.11 -10.21 7.62
C THR A 95 -2.55 -11.61 7.46
N LYS A 96 -2.32 -12.35 8.54
CA LYS A 96 -1.87 -13.75 8.49
C LYS A 96 -2.76 -14.65 7.64
N VAL A 97 -4.05 -14.31 7.53
CA VAL A 97 -5.03 -15.09 6.77
C VAL A 97 -5.20 -14.51 5.36
N VAL A 98 -5.34 -13.19 5.24
CA VAL A 98 -5.74 -12.56 3.97
C VAL A 98 -4.56 -12.03 3.15
N LEU A 99 -3.45 -11.66 3.82
CA LEU A 99 -2.27 -11.05 3.20
C LEU A 99 -0.98 -11.40 3.97
N PRO A 100 -0.61 -12.69 4.10
CA PRO A 100 0.56 -13.10 4.89
C PRO A 100 1.87 -12.50 4.38
N GLU A 101 1.92 -12.04 3.15
CA GLU A 101 3.04 -11.33 2.54
C GLU A 101 3.34 -10.00 3.27
N TRP A 102 2.32 -9.38 3.90
CA TRP A 102 2.51 -8.21 4.76
C TRP A 102 3.29 -8.56 6.02
N ASP A 103 2.92 -9.64 6.69
CA ASP A 103 3.58 -10.09 7.92
C ASP A 103 5.07 -10.38 7.70
N ALA A 104 5.45 -10.84 6.51
CA ALA A 104 6.84 -11.08 6.16
C ALA A 104 7.70 -9.80 6.12
N MET A 105 7.11 -8.61 5.98
CA MET A 105 7.84 -7.33 5.99
C MET A 105 8.06 -6.76 7.39
N VAL A 106 7.24 -7.17 8.36
CA VAL A 106 7.26 -6.62 9.73
C VAL A 106 8.58 -6.96 10.41
N GLY A 107 9.25 -5.94 10.96
CA GLY A 107 10.53 -6.10 11.65
C GLY A 107 11.74 -6.35 10.74
N VAL A 108 11.57 -6.34 9.42
CA VAL A 108 12.68 -6.47 8.47
C VAL A 108 13.45 -5.16 8.41
N LYS A 109 14.53 -5.08 9.18
CA LYS A 109 15.40 -3.90 9.25
C LYS A 109 16.07 -3.61 7.91
N GLN A 110 16.25 -2.33 7.62
CA GLN A 110 16.94 -1.79 6.45
C GLN A 110 18.16 -0.98 6.93
N ASN A 111 19.25 -1.67 7.24
CA ASN A 111 20.47 -1.01 7.74
C ASN A 111 21.20 -0.31 6.59
N THR A 112 20.67 0.82 6.16
CA THR A 112 21.26 1.69 5.13
C THR A 112 21.04 3.16 5.51
N ILE A 113 21.89 4.05 5.01
CA ILE A 113 21.73 5.51 5.21
C ILE A 113 20.45 6.08 4.60
N HIS A 114 19.82 5.35 3.67
CA HIS A 114 18.64 5.77 2.94
C HIS A 114 17.34 5.46 3.70
N HIS A 115 17.34 4.52 4.65
CA HIS A 115 16.14 4.07 5.34
C HIS A 115 16.22 4.35 6.85
N LYS A 116 15.10 4.83 7.40
CA LYS A 116 14.93 5.12 8.82
C LYS A 116 14.06 4.05 9.49
N TYR A 117 13.21 3.40 8.73
CA TYR A 117 12.14 2.51 9.17
C TYR A 117 12.44 1.07 8.72
N ASP A 118 11.80 0.09 9.35
CA ASP A 118 11.73 -1.24 8.78
C ASP A 118 10.90 -1.24 7.49
N VAL A 119 10.80 -2.38 6.78
CA VAL A 119 10.12 -2.45 5.47
C VAL A 119 8.62 -2.17 5.60
N ALA A 120 7.96 -2.72 6.65
CA ALA A 120 6.54 -2.50 6.86
C ALA A 120 6.25 -1.05 7.27
N GLU A 121 6.98 -0.49 8.24
CA GLU A 121 6.84 0.92 8.66
C GLU A 121 7.07 1.89 7.49
N HIS A 122 8.10 1.64 6.66
CA HIS A 122 8.33 2.42 5.45
C HIS A 122 7.10 2.38 4.53
N THR A 123 6.51 1.20 4.32
CA THR A 123 5.31 1.04 3.50
C THR A 123 4.12 1.82 4.07
N LEU A 124 3.91 1.82 5.40
CA LEU A 124 2.86 2.64 6.04
C LEU A 124 3.04 4.14 5.73
N HIS A 125 4.27 4.62 5.78
CA HIS A 125 4.58 6.02 5.43
C HIS A 125 4.32 6.31 3.95
N THR A 126 4.69 5.42 3.04
CA THR A 126 4.46 5.62 1.60
C THR A 126 2.98 5.65 1.25
N LEU A 127 2.16 4.81 1.88
CA LEU A 127 0.71 4.79 1.71
C LEU A 127 0.09 6.16 2.01
N LYS A 128 0.56 6.89 3.01
CA LYS A 128 0.06 8.23 3.37
C LYS A 128 0.44 9.31 2.37
N HIS A 129 1.51 9.12 1.61
CA HIS A 129 2.05 10.11 0.67
C HIS A 129 1.47 10.03 -0.75
N VAL A 130 0.61 9.07 -1.05
CA VAL A 130 -0.11 8.98 -2.32
C VAL A 130 -1.58 9.34 -2.17
N LYS A 131 -2.21 9.76 -3.28
CA LYS A 131 -3.65 10.03 -3.31
C LYS A 131 -4.45 8.77 -2.96
N ARG A 132 -5.73 8.96 -2.57
CA ARG A 132 -6.68 7.88 -2.30
C ARG A 132 -7.16 7.23 -3.59
N ASP A 133 -6.23 6.78 -4.39
CA ASP A 133 -6.42 6.11 -5.66
C ASP A 133 -6.10 4.62 -5.52
N LYS A 134 -6.93 3.76 -6.08
CA LYS A 134 -6.80 2.30 -5.98
C LYS A 134 -5.43 1.82 -6.46
N TYR A 135 -4.98 2.30 -7.62
CA TYR A 135 -3.73 1.85 -8.22
C TYR A 135 -2.51 2.30 -7.43
N LEU A 136 -2.50 3.57 -7.01
CA LEU A 136 -1.41 4.12 -6.20
C LEU A 136 -1.30 3.42 -4.84
N ARG A 137 -2.44 3.23 -4.15
CA ARG A 137 -2.46 2.58 -2.83
C ARG A 137 -2.04 1.11 -2.89
N LEU A 138 -2.52 0.36 -3.89
CA LEU A 138 -2.08 -1.01 -4.11
C LEU A 138 -0.59 -1.07 -4.51
N THR A 139 -0.13 -0.16 -5.37
CA THR A 139 1.29 -0.10 -5.73
C THR A 139 2.17 0.12 -4.50
N MET A 140 1.82 1.09 -3.64
CA MET A 140 2.59 1.33 -2.42
C MET A 140 2.50 0.17 -1.42
N LEU A 141 1.37 -0.53 -1.35
CA LEU A 141 1.26 -1.74 -0.53
C LEU A 141 2.28 -2.81 -0.95
N PHE A 142 2.45 -3.01 -2.25
CA PHE A 142 3.24 -4.11 -2.80
C PHE A 142 4.70 -3.75 -3.12
N HIS A 143 5.07 -2.46 -3.23
CA HIS A 143 6.34 -2.05 -3.83
C HIS A 143 7.58 -2.71 -3.21
N ASP A 144 7.58 -2.90 -1.91
CA ASP A 144 8.70 -3.43 -1.13
C ASP A 144 8.48 -4.86 -0.58
N MET A 145 7.38 -5.54 -0.94
CA MET A 145 7.09 -6.90 -0.44
C MET A 145 8.15 -7.95 -0.83
N GLY A 146 8.95 -7.67 -1.85
CA GLY A 146 10.07 -8.54 -2.25
C GLY A 146 11.34 -8.36 -1.41
N LYS A 147 11.46 -7.30 -0.61
CA LYS A 147 12.67 -7.01 0.16
C LYS A 147 13.06 -8.12 1.14
N PRO A 148 12.13 -8.72 1.91
CA PRO A 148 12.49 -9.79 2.82
C PRO A 148 13.22 -10.95 2.16
N ALA A 149 12.77 -11.38 0.97
CA ALA A 149 13.36 -12.49 0.22
C ALA A 149 14.69 -12.12 -0.45
N MET A 150 14.91 -10.84 -0.73
CA MET A 150 16.08 -10.34 -1.47
C MET A 150 17.13 -9.68 -0.58
N LYS A 151 16.95 -9.73 0.74
CA LYS A 151 17.87 -9.12 1.70
C LYS A 151 19.20 -9.85 1.72
N THR A 152 20.28 -9.10 1.56
CA THR A 152 21.66 -9.52 1.82
C THR A 152 22.36 -8.48 2.66
N THR A 153 23.32 -8.86 3.49
CA THR A 153 24.09 -7.93 4.32
C THR A 153 25.59 -8.08 3.97
N ASP A 154 26.24 -6.96 3.69
CA ASP A 154 27.67 -6.95 3.38
C ASP A 154 28.55 -7.08 4.64
N GLU A 155 29.88 -7.20 4.46
CA GLU A 155 30.85 -7.30 5.55
C GLU A 155 30.88 -6.09 6.49
N LYS A 156 30.38 -4.93 6.02
CA LYS A 156 30.26 -3.70 6.82
C LYS A 156 28.93 -3.61 7.57
N GLY A 157 28.05 -4.60 7.43
CA GLY A 157 26.76 -4.63 8.05
C GLY A 157 25.68 -3.83 7.31
N ASN A 158 25.92 -3.36 6.07
CA ASN A 158 24.92 -2.68 5.28
C ASN A 158 24.00 -3.68 4.58
N ASP A 159 22.71 -3.40 4.59
CA ASP A 159 21.71 -4.22 3.91
C ASP A 159 21.53 -3.81 2.44
N HIS A 160 21.40 -4.80 1.58
CA HIS A 160 21.14 -4.66 0.16
C HIS A 160 19.91 -5.49 -0.24
N PHE A 161 19.14 -4.98 -1.23
CA PHE A 161 17.88 -5.59 -1.68
C PHE A 161 17.84 -5.69 -3.20
N LYS A 162 18.94 -6.12 -3.81
CA LYS A 162 19.07 -6.17 -5.28
C LYS A 162 18.02 -7.10 -5.89
N GLY A 163 17.22 -6.54 -6.83
CA GLY A 163 16.17 -7.31 -7.51
C GLY A 163 14.83 -7.34 -6.78
N HIS A 164 14.69 -6.68 -5.62
CA HIS A 164 13.44 -6.67 -4.86
C HIS A 164 12.24 -6.17 -5.67
N ALA A 165 12.42 -5.23 -6.60
CA ALA A 165 11.32 -4.71 -7.40
C ALA A 165 10.68 -5.79 -8.30
N LEU A 166 11.48 -6.67 -8.90
CA LEU A 166 10.98 -7.80 -9.68
C LEU A 166 10.32 -8.86 -8.79
N GLU A 167 10.89 -9.11 -7.61
CA GLU A 167 10.27 -10.04 -6.66
C GLU A 167 8.96 -9.47 -6.10
N SER A 168 8.92 -8.18 -5.77
CA SER A 168 7.68 -7.47 -5.38
C SER A 168 6.60 -7.56 -6.46
N GLU A 169 6.99 -7.44 -7.74
CA GLU A 169 6.08 -7.59 -8.90
C GLU A 169 5.46 -8.99 -8.95
N LYS A 170 6.24 -10.04 -8.76
CA LYS A 170 5.76 -11.43 -8.74
C LYS A 170 4.79 -11.66 -7.58
N ILE A 171 5.13 -11.16 -6.39
CA ILE A 171 4.27 -11.23 -5.19
C ILE A 171 2.96 -10.49 -5.47
N ALA A 172 3.03 -9.24 -5.95
CA ALA A 172 1.85 -8.44 -6.28
C ALA A 172 0.94 -9.16 -7.27
N ARG A 173 1.49 -9.73 -8.34
CA ARG A 173 0.74 -10.49 -9.35
C ARG A 173 0.03 -11.70 -8.74
N THR A 174 0.73 -12.44 -7.89
CA THR A 174 0.18 -13.62 -7.21
C THR A 174 -0.97 -13.25 -6.28
N VAL A 175 -0.76 -12.24 -5.44
CA VAL A 175 -1.77 -11.78 -4.47
C VAL A 175 -2.99 -11.18 -5.17
N LEU A 176 -2.78 -10.31 -6.16
CA LEU A 176 -3.88 -9.69 -6.89
C LEU A 176 -4.74 -10.73 -7.63
N LYS A 177 -4.13 -11.77 -8.21
CA LYS A 177 -4.86 -12.90 -8.79
C LYS A 177 -5.61 -13.71 -7.73
N ARG A 178 -4.96 -14.02 -6.61
CA ARG A 178 -5.58 -14.74 -5.47
C ARG A 178 -6.80 -14.00 -4.96
N LEU A 179 -6.73 -12.66 -4.87
CA LEU A 179 -7.82 -11.80 -4.42
C LEU A 179 -8.78 -11.40 -5.56
N LYS A 180 -8.70 -12.03 -6.73
CA LYS A 180 -9.64 -11.85 -7.85
C LYS A 180 -9.73 -10.42 -8.39
N PHE A 181 -8.64 -9.65 -8.36
CA PHE A 181 -8.61 -8.35 -9.04
C PHE A 181 -8.75 -8.51 -10.55
N ASP A 182 -9.33 -7.49 -11.20
CA ASP A 182 -9.44 -7.41 -12.65
C ASP A 182 -8.08 -7.31 -13.33
N ASN A 183 -8.00 -7.76 -14.59
CA ASN A 183 -6.77 -7.80 -15.36
C ASN A 183 -6.11 -6.43 -15.53
N GLU A 184 -6.90 -5.37 -15.63
CA GLU A 184 -6.39 -4.01 -15.77
C GLU A 184 -5.71 -3.54 -14.48
N THR A 185 -6.32 -3.80 -13.32
CA THR A 185 -5.71 -3.53 -12.02
C THR A 185 -4.40 -4.31 -11.85
N ILE A 186 -4.38 -5.60 -12.22
CA ILE A 186 -3.17 -6.41 -12.17
C ILE A 186 -2.08 -5.81 -13.07
N ARG A 187 -2.42 -5.48 -14.32
CA ARG A 187 -1.49 -4.89 -15.30
C ARG A 187 -0.86 -3.61 -14.78
N ILE A 188 -1.68 -2.66 -14.31
CA ILE A 188 -1.21 -1.36 -13.85
C ILE A 188 -0.36 -1.48 -12.59
N VAL A 189 -0.86 -2.17 -11.57
CA VAL A 189 -0.16 -2.26 -10.28
C VAL A 189 1.17 -2.99 -10.43
N THR A 190 1.20 -4.14 -11.11
CA THR A 190 2.45 -4.90 -11.28
C THR A 190 3.47 -4.14 -12.11
N LYS A 191 3.03 -3.38 -13.12
CA LYS A 191 3.90 -2.50 -13.90
C LYS A 191 4.52 -1.41 -13.02
N LEU A 192 3.71 -0.72 -12.22
CA LEU A 192 4.19 0.33 -11.33
C LEU A 192 5.12 -0.22 -10.23
N VAL A 193 4.80 -1.37 -9.65
CA VAL A 193 5.66 -2.07 -8.68
C VAL A 193 7.01 -2.44 -9.31
N CYS A 194 7.01 -2.99 -10.52
CA CYS A 194 8.25 -3.34 -11.23
C CYS A 194 9.18 -2.14 -11.44
N TYR A 195 8.61 -0.96 -11.69
CA TYR A 195 9.37 0.25 -11.98
C TYR A 195 9.48 1.24 -10.81
N HIS A 196 8.99 0.91 -9.61
CA HIS A 196 8.99 1.85 -8.48
C HIS A 196 10.39 2.37 -8.10
N ASP A 197 11.43 1.56 -8.24
CA ASP A 197 12.82 1.93 -7.94
C ASP A 197 13.63 2.31 -9.21
N TYR A 198 13.00 2.42 -10.39
CA TYR A 198 13.69 2.83 -11.60
C TYR A 198 14.10 4.30 -11.50
N ARG A 199 15.41 4.56 -11.53
CA ARG A 199 16.01 5.89 -11.40
C ARG A 199 16.60 6.33 -12.73
N MET A 200 16.54 7.64 -12.99
CA MET A 200 17.14 8.24 -14.18
C MET A 200 17.57 9.68 -13.88
N GLU A 201 18.54 10.14 -14.64
CA GLU A 201 18.85 11.56 -14.72
C GLU A 201 17.74 12.30 -15.50
N ALA A 202 17.44 13.53 -15.08
CA ALA A 202 16.44 14.37 -15.70
C ALA A 202 16.93 14.94 -17.04
N THR A 203 16.94 14.11 -18.09
CA THR A 203 17.21 14.52 -19.47
C THR A 203 16.06 14.14 -20.38
N PRO A 204 15.78 14.91 -21.45
CA PRO A 204 14.70 14.59 -22.41
C PRO A 204 14.80 13.17 -22.97
N ALA A 205 16.01 12.71 -23.29
CA ALA A 205 16.25 11.37 -23.84
C ALA A 205 15.91 10.25 -22.84
N ASN A 206 16.30 10.42 -21.57
CA ASN A 206 15.98 9.45 -20.52
C ASN A 206 14.49 9.43 -20.21
N VAL A 207 13.85 10.59 -20.15
CA VAL A 207 12.40 10.69 -19.90
C VAL A 207 11.63 10.04 -21.05
N ARG A 208 11.94 10.30 -22.34
CA ARG A 208 11.29 9.62 -23.47
C ARG A 208 11.47 8.10 -23.40
N ARG A 209 12.67 7.61 -23.07
CA ARG A 209 12.95 6.17 -22.93
C ARG A 209 12.11 5.56 -21.78
N ALA A 210 12.00 6.26 -20.65
CA ALA A 210 11.21 5.81 -19.52
C ALA A 210 9.71 5.81 -19.84
N MET A 211 9.21 6.86 -20.52
CA MET A 211 7.81 6.92 -20.99
C MET A 211 7.47 5.74 -21.90
N ASN A 212 8.38 5.36 -22.81
CA ASN A 212 8.18 4.19 -23.68
C ASN A 212 8.17 2.86 -22.90
N ARG A 213 8.98 2.74 -21.87
CA ARG A 213 9.07 1.50 -21.05
C ARG A 213 7.88 1.35 -20.09
N ILE A 214 7.53 2.42 -19.41
CA ILE A 214 6.50 2.43 -18.35
C ILE A 214 5.10 2.56 -18.96
N GLY A 215 4.97 3.33 -20.02
CA GLY A 215 3.73 3.75 -20.64
C GLY A 215 3.47 5.23 -20.35
N VAL A 216 3.08 5.98 -21.38
CA VAL A 216 2.82 7.42 -21.28
C VAL A 216 1.70 7.70 -20.27
N GLU A 217 0.65 6.88 -20.30
CA GLU A 217 -0.52 6.98 -19.41
C GLU A 217 -0.19 6.63 -17.95
N LEU A 218 0.79 5.76 -17.71
CA LEU A 218 1.20 5.35 -16.37
C LEU A 218 2.32 6.23 -15.77
N PHE A 219 2.93 7.06 -16.60
CA PHE A 219 4.07 7.87 -16.17
C PHE A 219 3.74 8.84 -15.02
N PRO A 220 2.57 9.50 -14.97
CA PRO A 220 2.15 10.29 -13.81
C PRO A 220 2.03 9.46 -12.52
N TYR A 221 1.52 8.23 -12.60
CA TYR A 221 1.45 7.30 -11.47
C TYR A 221 2.85 6.92 -10.99
N TYR A 222 3.74 6.56 -11.92
CA TYR A 222 5.15 6.28 -11.61
C TYR A 222 5.80 7.45 -10.85
N LEU A 223 5.62 8.69 -11.30
CA LEU A 223 6.17 9.87 -10.63
C LEU A 223 5.60 10.05 -9.21
N ALA A 224 4.30 9.79 -9.03
CA ALA A 224 3.65 9.84 -7.72
C ALA A 224 4.21 8.77 -6.76
N VAL A 225 4.42 7.55 -7.24
CA VAL A 225 5.06 6.44 -6.51
C VAL A 225 6.48 6.82 -6.09
N ARG A 226 7.30 7.32 -7.02
CA ARG A 226 8.66 7.77 -6.78
C ARG A 226 8.74 8.88 -5.72
N LEU A 227 7.81 9.82 -5.80
CA LEU A 227 7.74 10.95 -4.85
C LEU A 227 7.35 10.48 -3.45
N ALA A 228 6.38 9.57 -3.35
CA ALA A 228 5.95 9.00 -2.07
C ALA A 228 7.06 8.20 -1.41
N ASP A 229 7.76 7.37 -2.17
CA ASP A 229 8.92 6.63 -1.69
C ASP A 229 10.03 7.57 -1.18
N ALA A 230 10.44 8.56 -1.98
CA ALA A 230 11.46 9.53 -1.59
C ALA A 230 11.10 10.31 -0.32
N LYS A 231 9.83 10.70 -0.14
CA LYS A 231 9.34 11.38 1.07
C LYS A 231 9.37 10.49 2.32
N SER A 232 9.25 9.19 2.15
CA SER A 232 9.19 8.20 3.24
C SER A 232 10.56 7.63 3.63
N GLN A 233 11.61 7.92 2.87
CA GLN A 233 12.99 7.56 3.17
C GLN A 233 13.60 8.48 4.23
N SER A 234 14.87 8.22 4.62
CA SER A 234 15.65 9.11 5.49
C SER A 234 15.80 10.51 4.88
N THR A 235 16.31 11.45 5.65
CA THR A 235 16.60 12.82 5.14
C THR A 235 17.78 12.87 4.18
N TYR A 236 18.59 11.79 4.12
CA TYR A 236 19.77 11.72 3.27
C TYR A 236 19.41 11.85 1.79
N MET A 237 19.94 12.85 1.14
CA MET A 237 19.68 13.22 -0.26
C MET A 237 18.17 13.31 -0.64
N ARG A 238 17.30 13.52 0.35
CA ARG A 238 15.84 13.59 0.09
C ARG A 238 15.50 14.77 -0.81
N ARG A 239 16.14 15.91 -0.58
CA ARG A 239 15.88 17.12 -1.36
C ARG A 239 16.26 16.91 -2.82
N GLU A 240 17.46 16.43 -3.08
CA GLU A 240 17.97 16.16 -4.42
C GLU A 240 17.12 15.13 -5.17
N LYS A 241 16.66 14.08 -4.48
CA LYS A 241 15.73 13.09 -5.05
C LYS A 241 14.42 13.72 -5.48
N ILE A 242 13.84 14.58 -4.63
CA ILE A 242 12.57 15.27 -4.91
C ILE A 242 12.74 16.28 -6.06
N GLU A 243 13.82 17.08 -6.05
CA GLU A 243 14.14 18.03 -7.12
C GLU A 243 14.29 17.33 -8.47
N ASN A 244 15.01 16.21 -8.54
CA ASN A 244 15.13 15.38 -9.75
C ASN A 244 13.76 14.86 -10.25
N ILE A 245 12.89 14.39 -9.34
CA ILE A 245 11.54 13.93 -9.71
C ILE A 245 10.69 15.08 -10.27
N VAL A 246 10.79 16.27 -9.68
CA VAL A 246 10.09 17.48 -10.18
C VAL A 246 10.56 17.86 -11.57
N GLU A 247 11.87 17.82 -11.81
CA GLU A 247 12.47 18.10 -13.12
C GLU A 247 12.01 17.10 -14.18
N ILE A 248 12.05 15.80 -13.87
CA ILE A 248 11.51 14.74 -14.74
C ILE A 248 10.03 14.99 -15.07
N ARG A 249 9.22 15.42 -14.11
CA ARG A 249 7.81 15.77 -14.32
C ARG A 249 7.65 16.94 -15.29
N ASN A 250 8.49 17.96 -15.19
CA ASN A 250 8.46 19.11 -16.07
C ASN A 250 8.84 18.71 -17.51
N LEU A 251 9.89 17.91 -17.67
CA LEU A 251 10.29 17.36 -18.97
C LEU A 251 9.20 16.47 -19.59
N TYR A 252 8.54 15.63 -18.79
CA TYR A 252 7.39 14.84 -19.25
C TYR A 252 6.29 15.72 -19.84
N LYS A 253 5.91 16.82 -19.15
CA LYS A 253 4.89 17.74 -19.64
C LYS A 253 5.31 18.44 -20.95
N GLN A 254 6.57 18.89 -21.02
CA GLN A 254 7.15 19.48 -22.22
C GLN A 254 7.08 18.52 -23.41
N ILE A 255 7.52 17.26 -23.23
CA ILE A 255 7.50 16.23 -24.28
C ILE A 255 6.08 15.96 -24.78
N LEU A 256 5.08 15.94 -23.89
CA LEU A 256 3.68 15.79 -24.29
C LEU A 256 3.20 16.93 -25.16
N MET A 257 3.55 18.19 -24.83
CA MET A 257 3.20 19.37 -25.63
C MET A 257 3.86 19.33 -27.02
N GLU A 258 5.15 18.99 -27.09
CA GLU A 258 5.87 18.85 -28.36
C GLU A 258 5.19 17.81 -29.27
N ASN A 259 4.80 16.65 -28.73
CA ASN A 259 4.15 15.59 -29.49
C ASN A 259 2.75 16.01 -30.01
N GLN A 260 2.00 16.80 -29.23
CA GLN A 260 0.71 17.34 -29.67
C GLN A 260 0.86 18.34 -30.81
N CYS A 261 1.87 19.21 -30.78
CA CYS A 261 2.15 20.16 -31.85
C CYS A 261 2.56 19.51 -33.19
N VAL A 262 3.21 18.32 -33.12
CA VAL A 262 3.61 17.57 -34.33
C VAL A 262 2.42 16.86 -34.97
N SER A 263 1.43 16.40 -34.18
CA SER A 263 0.25 15.70 -34.71
C SER A 263 -0.79 16.62 -35.37
N LEU A 264 -0.64 17.94 -35.23
CA LEU A 264 -1.51 18.97 -35.82
C LEU A 264 -0.95 19.56 -37.16
N ARG A 265 0.19 19.06 -37.60
CA ARG A 265 0.79 19.34 -38.92
C ARG A 265 0.66 18.13 -39.83
#